data_c71c1442ba5bb3585042fe25d4df01dd
#
_entry.id   c71c1442ba5bb3585042fe25d4df01dd
#
_cell.length_a   1.000
_cell.length_b   1.000
_cell.length_c   1.000
_cell.angle_alpha   90.00
_cell.angle_beta   90.00
_cell.angle_gamma   90.00
#
_symmetry.space_group_name_H-M   'P 1'
#
loop_
_entity.id
_entity.type
_entity.pdbx_description
1 polymer ?
#
loop_
_entity_poly.entity_id
_entity_poly.type
_entity_poly.pdbx_seq_one_letter_code
_entity_poly.pdbx_strand_id
1 'polypeptide(L)'
;MNIILSIKEFLRCPKLCFDRSFSERGTRQLIWLFVAVVTVFVLLYLVSLLLSFDEVEEEHQVMGRFLRMITLFIDPGAIEKLQESTHIFGIVVAICGMIMMTGMFISVLTNMLDVRVDKFRNGEICYDLSNHVVIIGMDDLVPSLVEQICKSEDFQGSYILVQSTEETEEVKSRIHNVLDKEYEPRVVIYRGKRNSKEDLKKLNVHKAKSVFITGESGEMDRDSMNLEAMRLIAELRKTTGQKANEKPLPVAMQFEYQTTFSAFQVTDLAGQWREQIDFYPFNFYESWAKKVLVSHCYTHDNERIDYPLLDREAITYDSDMTVHLIILGMSRMGVAMGTFAAHLLHFPNFCRDHNKKTRITFVDANADREMDFFRNRYRGLFEISSALYKDYSKEDVVEEVIPPSYFSGKDADFLDVEFEFI
;
A
#
# COMPACT_ATOMS: atom_id res chain seq x y z
N MET A 1 -17.58 18.99 -26.69
CA MET A 1 -18.77 19.28 -25.87
C MET A 1 -19.10 20.76 -26.04
N ASN A 2 -20.29 21.04 -26.50
CA ASN A 2 -20.69 22.28 -27.18
C ASN A 2 -20.49 23.57 -26.37
N ILE A 3 -19.69 24.49 -26.89
CA ILE A 3 -19.51 25.89 -26.39
C ILE A 3 -20.85 26.58 -26.11
N ILE A 4 -21.88 26.33 -26.91
CA ILE A 4 -23.23 26.88 -26.76
C ILE A 4 -23.95 26.42 -25.48
N LEU A 5 -23.72 25.16 -25.01
CA LEU A 5 -24.28 24.67 -23.74
C LEU A 5 -23.61 25.37 -22.54
N SER A 6 -22.30 25.58 -22.61
CA SER A 6 -21.53 26.28 -21.57
C SER A 6 -21.96 27.75 -21.40
N ILE A 7 -22.29 28.44 -22.50
CA ILE A 7 -22.77 29.83 -22.46
C ILE A 7 -24.18 29.91 -21.85
N LYS A 8 -25.07 28.94 -22.13
CA LYS A 8 -26.43 28.90 -21.55
C LYS A 8 -26.40 28.61 -20.05
N GLU A 9 -25.50 27.71 -19.59
CA GLU A 9 -25.32 27.43 -18.15
C GLU A 9 -24.70 28.63 -17.42
N PHE A 10 -23.76 29.34 -18.05
CA PHE A 10 -23.14 30.55 -17.49
C PHE A 10 -24.18 31.68 -17.28
N LEU A 11 -25.11 31.87 -18.23
CA LEU A 11 -26.18 32.88 -18.10
C LEU A 11 -27.21 32.51 -17.03
N ARG A 12 -27.35 31.24 -16.66
CA ARG A 12 -28.37 30.78 -15.71
C ARG A 12 -27.89 30.84 -14.25
N CYS A 13 -26.60 30.57 -13.98
CA CYS A 13 -25.98 30.63 -12.66
C CYS A 13 -24.51 31.01 -12.78
N PRO A 14 -24.14 32.28 -13.00
CA PRO A 14 -22.75 32.68 -13.27
C PRO A 14 -21.82 32.39 -12.11
N LYS A 15 -22.28 32.50 -10.87
CA LYS A 15 -21.49 32.23 -9.68
C LYS A 15 -21.11 30.73 -9.54
N LEU A 16 -22.05 29.85 -9.80
CA LEU A 16 -21.83 28.40 -9.74
C LEU A 16 -20.92 27.92 -10.88
N CYS A 17 -21.07 28.48 -12.08
CA CYS A 17 -20.17 28.18 -13.20
C CYS A 17 -18.75 28.70 -12.98
N PHE A 18 -18.64 29.89 -12.34
CA PHE A 18 -17.35 30.45 -11.97
C PHE A 18 -16.65 29.57 -10.91
N ASP A 19 -17.34 29.25 -9.80
CA ASP A 19 -16.80 28.42 -8.73
C ASP A 19 -16.42 27.02 -9.22
N ARG A 20 -17.25 26.39 -10.06
CA ARG A 20 -16.99 25.11 -10.69
C ARG A 20 -15.81 25.16 -11.67
N SER A 21 -15.71 26.26 -12.44
CA SER A 21 -14.61 26.49 -13.39
C SER A 21 -13.28 26.74 -12.66
N PHE A 22 -13.33 27.38 -11.49
CA PHE A 22 -12.15 27.60 -10.63
C PHE A 22 -11.71 26.35 -9.88
N SER A 23 -12.66 25.48 -9.51
CA SER A 23 -12.38 24.20 -8.81
C SER A 23 -11.86 23.11 -9.75
N GLU A 24 -12.16 23.17 -11.04
CA GLU A 24 -11.72 22.16 -12.01
C GLU A 24 -10.41 22.56 -12.71
N ARG A 25 -9.32 21.85 -12.38
CA ARG A 25 -7.97 21.85 -13.02
C ARG A 25 -7.38 23.22 -13.38
N GLY A 26 -6.13 23.43 -13.01
CA GLY A 26 -5.36 24.65 -13.22
C GLY A 26 -5.35 25.24 -14.64
N THR A 27 -5.64 24.47 -15.67
CA THR A 27 -5.81 24.97 -17.04
C THR A 27 -7.01 25.93 -17.20
N ARG A 28 -8.10 25.74 -16.47
CA ARG A 28 -9.25 26.64 -16.53
C ARG A 28 -9.02 27.96 -15.77
N GLN A 29 -8.27 27.90 -14.67
CA GLN A 29 -7.85 29.11 -13.96
C GLN A 29 -6.98 30.00 -14.85
N LEU A 30 -6.06 29.40 -15.63
CA LEU A 30 -5.25 30.12 -16.61
C LEU A 30 -6.07 30.76 -17.71
N ILE A 31 -7.14 30.11 -18.19
CA ILE A 31 -8.05 30.68 -19.18
C ILE A 31 -8.76 31.92 -18.61
N TRP A 32 -9.27 31.85 -17.36
CA TRP A 32 -9.89 32.99 -16.70
C TRP A 32 -8.94 34.16 -16.50
N LEU A 33 -7.69 33.85 -16.09
CA LEU A 33 -6.64 34.86 -15.95
C LEU A 33 -6.33 35.53 -17.30
N PHE A 34 -6.20 34.74 -18.37
CA PHE A 34 -6.01 35.24 -19.72
C PHE A 34 -7.20 36.16 -20.17
N VAL A 35 -8.43 35.70 -19.90
CA VAL A 35 -9.64 36.51 -20.19
C VAL A 35 -9.63 37.84 -19.42
N ALA A 36 -9.21 37.84 -18.15
CA ALA A 36 -9.06 39.03 -17.34
C ALA A 36 -8.02 40.00 -17.94
N VAL A 37 -6.86 39.50 -18.34
CA VAL A 37 -5.79 40.29 -18.99
C VAL A 37 -6.31 40.91 -20.29
N VAL A 38 -6.97 40.12 -21.14
CA VAL A 38 -7.57 40.63 -22.39
C VAL A 38 -8.64 41.66 -22.12
N THR A 39 -9.49 41.45 -21.12
CA THR A 39 -10.55 42.41 -20.76
C THR A 39 -9.97 43.76 -20.32
N VAL A 40 -8.96 43.73 -19.44
CA VAL A 40 -8.26 44.96 -19.00
C VAL A 40 -7.60 45.66 -20.17
N PHE A 41 -6.90 44.91 -21.03
CA PHE A 41 -6.28 45.45 -22.23
C PHE A 41 -7.31 46.13 -23.15
N VAL A 42 -8.47 45.49 -23.42
CA VAL A 42 -9.55 46.07 -24.24
C VAL A 42 -10.12 47.33 -23.62
N LEU A 43 -10.30 47.35 -22.28
CA LEU A 43 -10.78 48.55 -21.57
C LEU A 43 -9.78 49.72 -21.72
N LEU A 44 -8.49 49.46 -21.51
CA LEU A 44 -7.43 50.46 -21.68
C LEU A 44 -7.35 50.95 -23.14
N TYR A 45 -7.53 50.03 -24.11
CA TYR A 45 -7.60 50.41 -25.53
C TYR A 45 -8.80 51.30 -25.85
N LEU A 46 -9.99 50.99 -25.32
CA LEU A 46 -11.15 51.84 -25.48
C LEU A 46 -10.96 53.24 -24.87
N VAL A 47 -10.36 53.32 -23.70
CA VAL A 47 -10.00 54.61 -23.07
C VAL A 47 -9.00 55.39 -23.93
N SER A 48 -8.05 54.72 -24.57
CA SER A 48 -7.08 55.37 -25.48
C SER A 48 -7.74 55.99 -26.70
N LEU A 49 -8.85 55.40 -27.17
CA LEU A 49 -9.64 55.98 -28.27
C LEU A 49 -10.37 57.27 -27.86
N LEU A 50 -10.85 57.34 -26.60
CA LEU A 50 -11.54 58.52 -26.05
C LEU A 50 -10.57 59.68 -25.76
N LEU A 51 -9.31 59.38 -25.39
CA LEU A 51 -8.32 60.38 -25.04
C LEU A 51 -7.55 60.96 -26.23
N SER A 52 -7.94 60.64 -27.49
CA SER A 52 -7.22 61.06 -28.72
C SER A 52 -5.72 60.79 -28.64
N PHE A 53 -5.37 59.58 -28.16
CA PHE A 53 -4.02 59.13 -27.90
C PHE A 53 -3.25 58.95 -29.23
N ASP A 54 -2.44 59.89 -29.60
CA ASP A 54 -1.59 60.00 -30.80
C ASP A 54 -2.25 60.50 -32.12
N GLU A 55 -1.62 61.46 -32.73
CA GLU A 55 -1.80 61.86 -34.13
C GLU A 55 -1.03 60.86 -35.01
N VAL A 56 -1.67 59.76 -35.44
CA VAL A 56 -1.14 58.85 -36.45
C VAL A 56 -1.75 59.26 -37.80
N GLU A 57 -0.94 59.28 -38.85
CA GLU A 57 -1.39 59.55 -40.22
C GLU A 57 -2.61 58.73 -40.61
N GLU A 58 -3.58 59.33 -41.32
CA GLU A 58 -4.97 58.89 -41.48
C GLU A 58 -5.15 57.45 -42.02
N GLU A 59 -4.18 56.87 -42.71
CA GLU A 59 -4.38 55.63 -43.43
C GLU A 59 -4.27 54.35 -42.57
N HIS A 60 -3.67 54.40 -41.35
CA HIS A 60 -3.48 53.23 -40.49
C HIS A 60 -3.73 53.47 -38.99
N GLN A 61 -4.58 54.41 -38.65
CA GLN A 61 -4.81 54.89 -37.26
C GLN A 61 -5.18 53.79 -36.26
N VAL A 62 -6.08 52.87 -36.60
CA VAL A 62 -6.58 51.85 -35.68
C VAL A 62 -5.49 50.77 -35.41
N MET A 63 -4.83 50.28 -36.46
CA MET A 63 -3.81 49.24 -36.34
C MET A 63 -2.55 49.80 -35.67
N GLY A 64 -2.13 51.02 -35.99
CA GLY A 64 -0.95 51.65 -35.38
C GLY A 64 -1.17 51.89 -33.87
N ARG A 65 -2.33 52.35 -33.46
CA ARG A 65 -2.72 52.54 -32.03
C ARG A 65 -2.75 51.17 -31.31
N PHE A 66 -3.33 50.17 -31.92
CA PHE A 66 -3.41 48.83 -31.35
C PHE A 66 -2.00 48.25 -31.10
N LEU A 67 -1.11 48.34 -32.08
CA LEU A 67 0.27 47.86 -31.94
C LEU A 67 1.06 48.63 -30.88
N ARG A 68 0.92 49.96 -30.79
CA ARG A 68 1.54 50.76 -29.73
C ARG A 68 1.02 50.39 -28.35
N MET A 69 -0.29 50.20 -28.19
CA MET A 69 -0.90 49.80 -26.93
C MET A 69 -0.39 48.41 -26.48
N ILE A 70 -0.26 47.46 -27.41
CA ILE A 70 0.34 46.16 -27.11
C ILE A 70 1.80 46.35 -26.68
N THR A 71 2.58 47.14 -27.39
CA THR A 71 3.99 47.38 -27.04
C THR A 71 4.13 48.01 -25.67
N LEU A 72 3.32 49.04 -25.33
CA LEU A 72 3.29 49.65 -24.00
C LEU A 72 2.85 48.69 -22.90
N PHE A 73 1.89 47.84 -23.21
CA PHE A 73 1.40 46.84 -22.24
C PHE A 73 2.43 45.77 -21.92
N ILE A 74 3.30 45.41 -22.89
CA ILE A 74 4.35 44.37 -22.73
C ILE A 74 5.66 44.97 -22.26
N ASP A 75 6.05 46.14 -22.84
CA ASP A 75 7.36 46.77 -22.59
C ASP A 75 7.20 48.20 -22.04
N PRO A 76 7.47 48.43 -20.73
CA PRO A 76 7.44 49.73 -20.13
C PRO A 76 8.43 50.72 -20.76
N GLY A 77 9.49 50.24 -21.41
CA GLY A 77 10.48 51.13 -22.08
C GLY A 77 9.87 51.90 -23.29
N ALA A 78 8.76 51.44 -23.84
CA ALA A 78 8.07 52.09 -24.94
C ALA A 78 7.46 53.47 -24.56
N ILE A 79 7.42 53.83 -23.27
CA ILE A 79 6.94 55.15 -22.77
C ILE A 79 7.77 56.30 -23.33
N GLU A 80 9.08 56.17 -23.51
CA GLU A 80 9.97 57.21 -24.06
C GLU A 80 9.55 57.69 -25.46
N LYS A 81 8.81 56.91 -26.19
CA LYS A 81 8.35 57.24 -27.57
C LYS A 81 7.00 57.96 -27.60
N LEU A 82 6.43 58.27 -26.44
CA LEU A 82 5.11 58.94 -26.34
C LEU A 82 5.31 60.47 -26.25
N GLN A 83 4.26 61.20 -26.69
CA GLN A 83 4.20 62.66 -26.46
C GLN A 83 4.00 62.97 -24.98
N GLU A 84 4.54 64.13 -24.52
CA GLU A 84 4.45 64.55 -23.11
C GLU A 84 3.02 64.56 -22.56
N SER A 85 2.01 64.95 -23.39
CA SER A 85 0.61 65.00 -23.01
C SER A 85 -0.01 63.61 -22.70
N THR A 86 0.59 62.53 -23.19
CA THR A 86 0.06 61.16 -23.08
C THR A 86 0.92 60.27 -22.15
N HIS A 87 2.03 60.81 -21.60
CA HIS A 87 2.94 60.06 -20.75
C HIS A 87 2.27 59.46 -19.52
N ILE A 88 1.37 60.17 -18.84
CA ILE A 88 0.69 59.69 -17.62
C ILE A 88 -0.16 58.47 -17.96
N PHE A 89 -0.91 58.52 -19.06
CA PHE A 89 -1.72 57.37 -19.49
C PHE A 89 -0.85 56.21 -19.91
N GLY A 90 0.26 56.45 -20.61
CA GLY A 90 1.25 55.45 -20.98
C GLY A 90 1.86 54.72 -19.76
N ILE A 91 2.15 55.48 -18.69
CA ILE A 91 2.63 54.92 -17.43
C ILE A 91 1.58 54.01 -16.80
N VAL A 92 0.29 54.42 -16.79
CA VAL A 92 -0.78 53.57 -16.25
C VAL A 92 -0.91 52.26 -17.04
N VAL A 93 -0.87 52.35 -18.37
CA VAL A 93 -0.95 51.18 -19.25
C VAL A 93 0.26 50.23 -18.99
N ALA A 94 1.45 50.77 -18.91
CA ALA A 94 2.66 49.98 -18.66
C ALA A 94 2.65 49.32 -17.27
N ILE A 95 2.20 50.04 -16.23
CA ILE A 95 2.08 49.48 -14.88
C ILE A 95 1.03 48.38 -14.87
N CYS A 96 -0.13 48.58 -15.47
CA CYS A 96 -1.17 47.54 -15.58
C CYS A 96 -0.65 46.31 -16.34
N GLY A 97 0.05 46.53 -17.46
CA GLY A 97 0.63 45.45 -18.26
C GLY A 97 1.65 44.66 -17.46
N MET A 98 2.58 45.34 -16.78
CA MET A 98 3.63 44.73 -15.97
C MET A 98 3.01 43.88 -14.84
N ILE A 99 2.06 44.40 -14.08
CA ILE A 99 1.39 43.66 -12.99
C ILE A 99 0.66 42.44 -13.55
N MET A 100 -0.10 42.61 -14.66
CA MET A 100 -0.87 41.55 -15.26
C MET A 100 0.02 40.43 -15.86
N MET A 101 1.04 40.81 -16.62
CA MET A 101 1.97 39.84 -17.23
C MET A 101 2.79 39.09 -16.20
N THR A 102 3.34 39.80 -15.20
CA THR A 102 4.09 39.18 -14.10
C THR A 102 3.19 38.29 -13.25
N GLY A 103 1.99 38.78 -12.90
CA GLY A 103 1.00 37.99 -12.16
C GLY A 103 0.59 36.72 -12.91
N MET A 104 0.40 36.81 -14.24
CA MET A 104 0.09 35.66 -15.08
C MET A 104 1.26 34.65 -15.08
N PHE A 105 2.50 35.13 -15.25
CA PHE A 105 3.68 34.26 -15.25
C PHE A 105 3.85 33.53 -13.91
N ILE A 106 3.76 34.25 -12.80
CA ILE A 106 3.83 33.67 -11.45
C ILE A 106 2.70 32.65 -11.26
N SER A 107 1.47 33.00 -11.63
CA SER A 107 0.33 32.08 -11.48
C SER A 107 0.47 30.80 -12.29
N VAL A 108 0.97 30.87 -13.53
CA VAL A 108 1.26 29.70 -14.36
C VAL A 108 2.32 28.81 -13.71
N LEU A 109 3.41 29.43 -13.24
CA LEU A 109 4.52 28.70 -12.63
C LEU A 109 4.09 28.02 -11.32
N THR A 110 3.42 28.77 -10.45
CA THR A 110 2.91 28.23 -9.17
C THR A 110 1.95 27.07 -9.41
N ASN A 111 0.99 27.24 -10.33
CA ASN A 111 0.03 26.18 -10.65
C ASN A 111 0.70 24.92 -11.21
N MET A 112 1.72 25.07 -12.07
CA MET A 112 2.48 23.91 -12.55
C MET A 112 3.20 23.16 -11.42
N LEU A 113 3.75 23.91 -10.46
CA LEU A 113 4.42 23.33 -9.30
C LEU A 113 3.43 22.68 -8.35
N ASP A 114 2.33 23.36 -8.03
CA ASP A 114 1.31 22.84 -7.12
C ASP A 114 0.69 21.53 -7.62
N VAL A 115 0.33 21.45 -8.90
CA VAL A 115 -0.19 20.21 -9.51
C VAL A 115 0.83 19.06 -9.39
N ARG A 116 2.12 19.36 -9.52
CA ARG A 116 3.16 18.33 -9.40
C ARG A 116 3.38 17.91 -7.95
N VAL A 117 3.37 18.86 -7.02
CA VAL A 117 3.47 18.60 -5.58
C VAL A 117 2.27 17.79 -5.10
N ASP A 118 1.05 18.16 -5.53
CA ASP A 118 -0.16 17.43 -5.17
C ASP A 118 -0.14 16.00 -5.68
N LYS A 119 0.27 15.79 -6.94
CA LYS A 119 0.44 14.43 -7.48
C LYS A 119 1.48 13.62 -6.71
N PHE A 120 2.55 14.26 -6.25
CA PHE A 120 3.56 13.61 -5.43
C PHE A 120 3.00 13.25 -4.05
N ARG A 121 2.33 14.18 -3.38
CA ARG A 121 1.69 13.95 -2.08
C ARG A 121 0.60 12.88 -2.14
N ASN A 122 -0.15 12.85 -3.23
CA ASN A 122 -1.20 11.85 -3.43
C ASN A 122 -0.67 10.49 -3.89
N GLY A 123 0.66 10.34 -4.08
CA GLY A 123 1.24 9.10 -4.58
C GLY A 123 0.84 8.73 -6.02
N GLU A 124 0.53 9.74 -6.86
CA GLU A 124 0.10 9.52 -8.25
C GLU A 124 1.26 9.56 -9.25
N ILE A 125 2.46 9.94 -8.82
CA ILE A 125 3.62 10.04 -9.71
C ILE A 125 4.20 8.66 -9.96
N CYS A 126 4.33 8.32 -11.24
CA CYS A 126 4.96 7.11 -11.70
C CYS A 126 6.37 7.40 -12.19
N TYR A 127 7.29 6.52 -11.84
CA TYR A 127 8.68 6.59 -12.29
C TYR A 127 8.99 5.39 -13.17
N ASP A 128 9.72 5.60 -14.27
CA ASP A 128 10.20 4.48 -15.12
C ASP A 128 11.43 3.84 -14.46
N LEU A 129 11.18 3.05 -13.42
CA LEU A 129 12.23 2.33 -12.70
C LEU A 129 12.41 0.93 -13.27
N SER A 130 13.63 0.42 -13.12
CA SER A 130 13.99 -0.96 -13.42
C SER A 130 14.87 -1.53 -12.31
N ASN A 131 14.87 -2.83 -12.12
CA ASN A 131 15.64 -3.52 -11.08
C ASN A 131 15.33 -3.00 -9.66
N HIS A 132 14.10 -2.57 -9.44
CA HIS A 132 13.56 -2.08 -8.17
C HIS A 132 12.76 -3.17 -7.47
N VAL A 133 12.47 -2.97 -6.20
CA VAL A 133 11.59 -3.84 -5.40
C VAL A 133 10.20 -3.24 -5.36
N VAL A 134 9.17 -4.07 -5.51
CA VAL A 134 7.77 -3.64 -5.39
C VAL A 134 7.14 -4.36 -4.21
N ILE A 135 6.50 -3.60 -3.33
CA ILE A 135 5.69 -4.13 -2.22
C ILE A 135 4.24 -3.73 -2.51
N ILE A 136 3.35 -4.70 -2.55
CA ILE A 136 1.93 -4.53 -2.88
C ILE A 136 1.09 -4.78 -1.64
N GLY A 137 0.47 -3.72 -1.15
CA GLY A 137 -0.29 -3.67 0.08
C GLY A 137 0.48 -3.06 1.24
N MET A 138 -0.26 -2.62 2.26
CA MET A 138 0.27 -2.04 3.48
C MET A 138 -0.35 -2.74 4.69
N ASP A 139 0.41 -3.60 5.32
CA ASP A 139 0.06 -4.22 6.59
C ASP A 139 1.11 -3.89 7.67
N ASP A 140 0.93 -4.44 8.87
CA ASP A 140 1.81 -4.16 10.01
C ASP A 140 3.23 -4.70 9.83
N LEU A 141 3.45 -5.60 8.87
CA LEU A 141 4.75 -6.19 8.58
C LEU A 141 5.57 -5.35 7.60
N VAL A 142 4.91 -4.54 6.76
CA VAL A 142 5.56 -3.80 5.67
C VAL A 142 6.65 -2.86 6.16
N PRO A 143 6.50 -2.08 7.26
CA PRO A 143 7.58 -1.23 7.75
C PRO A 143 8.86 -2.01 8.05
N SER A 144 8.75 -3.14 8.77
CA SER A 144 9.90 -4.00 9.07
C SER A 144 10.46 -4.70 7.83
N LEU A 145 9.61 -5.07 6.87
CA LEU A 145 10.03 -5.63 5.60
C LEU A 145 10.85 -4.63 4.79
N VAL A 146 10.40 -3.38 4.70
CA VAL A 146 11.13 -2.28 4.04
C VAL A 146 12.50 -2.07 4.68
N GLU A 147 12.58 -2.04 6.01
CA GLU A 147 13.84 -1.92 6.73
C GLU A 147 14.80 -3.07 6.40
N GLN A 148 14.32 -4.31 6.45
CA GLN A 148 15.12 -5.49 6.13
C GLN A 148 15.61 -5.49 4.68
N ILE A 149 14.76 -5.10 3.72
CA ILE A 149 15.16 -4.95 2.31
C ILE A 149 16.25 -3.89 2.16
N CYS A 150 16.12 -2.76 2.87
CA CYS A 150 17.11 -1.69 2.83
C CYS A 150 18.48 -2.13 3.36
N LYS A 151 18.51 -2.96 4.39
CA LYS A 151 19.73 -3.50 5.03
C LYS A 151 20.30 -4.71 4.31
N SER A 152 19.54 -5.37 3.44
CA SER A 152 19.97 -6.56 2.70
C SER A 152 20.98 -6.22 1.61
N GLU A 153 22.07 -6.99 1.53
CA GLU A 153 23.09 -6.88 0.48
C GLU A 153 22.50 -7.16 -0.92
N ASP A 154 21.55 -8.08 -1.01
CA ASP A 154 20.90 -8.44 -2.27
C ASP A 154 20.15 -7.28 -2.91
N PHE A 155 19.62 -6.36 -2.10
CA PHE A 155 18.83 -5.20 -2.55
C PHE A 155 19.56 -3.86 -2.39
N GLN A 156 20.87 -3.90 -2.20
CA GLN A 156 21.66 -2.68 -2.03
C GLN A 156 21.49 -1.74 -3.24
N GLY A 157 21.18 -0.48 -2.95
CA GLY A 157 20.97 0.56 -3.98
C GLY A 157 19.66 0.47 -4.77
N SER A 158 18.83 -0.55 -4.58
CA SER A 158 17.52 -0.65 -5.25
C SER A 158 16.51 0.32 -4.64
N TYR A 159 15.65 0.93 -5.47
CA TYR A 159 14.46 1.64 -5.01
C TYR A 159 13.39 0.65 -4.56
N ILE A 160 12.58 1.06 -3.59
CA ILE A 160 11.45 0.28 -3.06
C ILE A 160 10.18 1.07 -3.35
N LEU A 161 9.28 0.50 -4.16
CA LEU A 161 7.96 1.06 -4.42
C LEU A 161 6.95 0.34 -3.53
N VAL A 162 6.28 1.08 -2.66
CA VAL A 162 5.19 0.57 -1.83
C VAL A 162 3.88 1.04 -2.41
N GLN A 163 3.04 0.11 -2.80
CA GLN A 163 1.69 0.39 -3.31
C GLN A 163 0.67 0.11 -2.23
N SER A 164 -0.22 1.08 -1.98
CA SER A 164 -1.33 0.93 -1.05
C SER A 164 -2.55 1.73 -1.53
N THR A 165 -3.71 1.40 -1.00
CA THR A 165 -4.94 2.19 -1.18
C THR A 165 -5.09 3.28 -0.11
N GLU A 166 -4.33 3.20 0.98
CA GLU A 166 -4.30 4.17 2.08
C GLU A 166 -3.74 5.54 1.63
N GLU A 167 -3.88 6.54 2.47
CA GLU A 167 -3.30 7.86 2.20
C GLU A 167 -1.77 7.81 2.27
N THR A 168 -1.13 8.46 1.29
CA THR A 168 0.34 8.42 1.13
C THR A 168 1.08 8.90 2.37
N GLU A 169 0.60 9.94 3.04
CA GLU A 169 1.25 10.49 4.24
C GLU A 169 1.13 9.53 5.44
N GLU A 170 0.05 8.78 5.54
CA GLU A 170 -0.14 7.76 6.57
C GLU A 170 0.82 6.59 6.37
N VAL A 171 0.86 6.03 5.15
CA VAL A 171 1.80 4.97 4.77
C VAL A 171 3.24 5.41 5.01
N LYS A 172 3.58 6.64 4.61
CA LYS A 172 4.89 7.23 4.79
C LYS A 172 5.27 7.35 6.28
N SER A 173 4.35 7.84 7.11
CA SER A 173 4.57 7.96 8.54
C SER A 173 4.84 6.61 9.19
N ARG A 174 4.07 5.57 8.85
CA ARG A 174 4.25 4.21 9.38
C ARG A 174 5.62 3.63 9.01
N ILE A 175 6.07 3.83 7.76
CA ILE A 175 7.37 3.33 7.29
C ILE A 175 8.52 4.13 7.93
N HIS A 176 8.44 5.47 7.94
CA HIS A 176 9.52 6.33 8.46
C HIS A 176 9.70 6.21 9.99
N ASN A 177 8.69 5.77 10.74
CA ASN A 177 8.82 5.51 12.17
C ASN A 177 9.78 4.35 12.50
N VAL A 178 10.02 3.45 11.55
CA VAL A 178 10.88 2.28 11.73
C VAL A 178 12.19 2.42 10.94
N LEU A 179 12.15 3.15 9.81
CA LEU A 179 13.24 3.22 8.85
C LEU A 179 14.28 4.28 9.25
N ASP A 180 15.57 3.94 9.16
CA ASP A 180 16.66 4.89 9.31
C ASP A 180 16.61 5.96 8.21
N LYS A 181 16.89 7.22 8.58
CA LYS A 181 16.79 8.40 7.68
C LYS A 181 17.59 8.29 6.39
N GLU A 182 18.69 7.56 6.40
CA GLU A 182 19.52 7.37 5.20
C GLU A 182 18.83 6.57 4.10
N TYR A 183 17.86 5.71 4.46
CA TYR A 183 17.13 4.86 3.52
C TYR A 183 15.82 5.49 3.02
N GLU A 184 15.30 6.53 3.70
CA GLU A 184 14.05 7.21 3.31
C GLU A 184 14.01 7.61 1.82
N PRO A 185 15.08 8.13 1.18
CA PRO A 185 15.05 8.51 -0.22
C PRO A 185 14.89 7.34 -1.19
N ARG A 186 15.10 6.10 -0.74
CA ARG A 186 14.93 4.89 -1.55
C ARG A 186 13.48 4.42 -1.62
N VAL A 187 12.62 4.91 -0.72
CA VAL A 187 11.22 4.46 -0.62
C VAL A 187 10.31 5.44 -1.36
N VAL A 188 9.52 4.92 -2.27
CA VAL A 188 8.52 5.66 -3.04
C VAL A 188 7.17 5.03 -2.79
N ILE A 189 6.19 5.85 -2.42
CA ILE A 189 4.83 5.39 -2.16
C ILE A 189 3.97 5.71 -3.37
N TYR A 190 3.22 4.72 -3.83
CA TYR A 190 2.26 4.82 -4.92
C TYR A 190 0.86 4.46 -4.42
N ARG A 191 -0.09 5.39 -4.59
CA ARG A 191 -1.48 5.15 -4.26
C ARG A 191 -2.20 4.53 -5.45
N GLY A 192 -2.64 3.28 -5.30
CA GLY A 192 -3.30 2.54 -6.37
C GLY A 192 -3.90 1.24 -5.90
N LYS A 193 -4.61 0.57 -6.80
CA LYS A 193 -5.28 -0.71 -6.51
C LYS A 193 -4.46 -1.89 -7.03
N ARG A 194 -4.24 -2.90 -6.19
CA ARG A 194 -3.49 -4.10 -6.59
C ARG A 194 -4.21 -4.99 -7.60
N ASN A 195 -5.53 -4.89 -7.69
CA ASN A 195 -6.34 -5.59 -8.70
C ASN A 195 -6.53 -4.78 -10.00
N SER A 196 -5.80 -3.70 -10.18
CA SER A 196 -5.82 -2.85 -11.37
C SER A 196 -4.58 -3.12 -12.22
N LYS A 197 -4.77 -3.67 -13.42
CA LYS A 197 -3.69 -3.91 -14.38
C LYS A 197 -2.96 -2.61 -14.77
N GLU A 198 -3.70 -1.49 -14.84
CA GLU A 198 -3.14 -0.18 -15.16
C GLU A 198 -2.21 0.32 -14.04
N ASP A 199 -2.61 0.16 -12.79
CA ASP A 199 -1.81 0.59 -11.64
C ASP A 199 -0.54 -0.28 -11.52
N LEU A 200 -0.67 -1.60 -11.65
CA LEU A 200 0.48 -2.51 -11.68
C LEU A 200 1.45 -2.21 -12.84
N LYS A 201 0.92 -1.82 -14.00
CA LYS A 201 1.75 -1.38 -15.14
C LYS A 201 2.52 -0.11 -14.84
N LYS A 202 1.91 0.86 -14.14
CA LYS A 202 2.55 2.10 -13.71
C LYS A 202 3.70 1.86 -12.73
N LEU A 203 3.61 0.81 -11.92
CA LEU A 203 4.70 0.39 -11.02
C LEU A 203 5.85 -0.31 -11.75
N ASN A 204 5.74 -0.54 -13.05
CA ASN A 204 6.73 -1.31 -13.82
C ASN A 204 7.05 -2.69 -13.20
N VAL A 205 6.05 -3.38 -12.67
CA VAL A 205 6.24 -4.69 -12.00
C VAL A 205 6.97 -5.70 -12.90
N HIS A 206 6.81 -5.60 -14.21
CA HIS A 206 7.48 -6.47 -15.17
C HIS A 206 9.00 -6.24 -15.27
N LYS A 207 9.50 -5.07 -14.80
CA LYS A 207 10.94 -4.71 -14.76
C LYS A 207 11.49 -4.82 -13.33
N ALA A 208 10.68 -5.24 -12.36
CA ALA A 208 11.09 -5.34 -10.96
C ALA A 208 12.13 -6.45 -10.76
N LYS A 209 12.98 -6.29 -9.76
CA LYS A 209 13.91 -7.32 -9.28
C LYS A 209 13.18 -8.37 -8.45
N SER A 210 12.24 -7.94 -7.62
CA SER A 210 11.40 -8.79 -6.78
C SER A 210 10.09 -8.08 -6.45
N VAL A 211 9.03 -8.85 -6.21
CA VAL A 211 7.73 -8.36 -5.78
C VAL A 211 7.31 -9.07 -4.50
N PHE A 212 6.83 -8.29 -3.53
CA PHE A 212 6.24 -8.77 -2.29
C PHE A 212 4.77 -8.38 -2.26
N ILE A 213 3.87 -9.34 -2.10
CA ILE A 213 2.43 -9.12 -2.03
C ILE A 213 1.99 -9.42 -0.61
N THR A 214 1.73 -8.40 0.18
CA THR A 214 1.29 -8.52 1.57
C THR A 214 -0.22 -8.30 1.72
N GLY A 215 -0.79 -7.41 0.90
CA GLY A 215 -2.18 -6.97 1.00
C GLY A 215 -2.39 -5.87 2.03
N GLU A 216 -3.62 -5.40 2.17
CA GLU A 216 -3.98 -4.32 3.09
C GLU A 216 -4.45 -4.89 4.43
N SER A 217 -4.22 -4.17 5.52
CA SER A 217 -4.70 -4.55 6.86
C SER A 217 -6.24 -4.55 6.91
N GLY A 218 -6.82 -5.57 7.56
CA GLY A 218 -8.27 -5.62 7.84
C GLY A 218 -9.16 -6.05 6.68
N GLU A 219 -8.63 -6.35 5.50
CA GLU A 219 -9.42 -6.86 4.37
C GLU A 219 -9.82 -8.33 4.59
N MET A 220 -11.12 -8.65 4.43
CA MET A 220 -11.61 -10.02 4.55
C MET A 220 -11.26 -10.90 3.34
N ASP A 221 -11.16 -10.32 2.16
CA ASP A 221 -10.88 -10.98 0.88
C ASP A 221 -9.42 -10.86 0.45
N ARG A 222 -8.53 -10.56 1.41
CA ARG A 222 -7.11 -10.28 1.21
C ARG A 222 -6.41 -11.32 0.35
N ASP A 223 -6.58 -12.61 0.65
CA ASP A 223 -5.93 -13.70 -0.07
C ASP A 223 -6.38 -13.78 -1.53
N SER A 224 -7.68 -13.59 -1.78
CA SER A 224 -8.25 -13.58 -3.14
C SER A 224 -7.73 -12.41 -3.95
N MET A 225 -7.65 -11.23 -3.35
CA MET A 225 -7.13 -10.03 -3.99
C MET A 225 -5.62 -10.13 -4.26
N ASN A 226 -4.87 -10.78 -3.37
CA ASN A 226 -3.44 -11.03 -3.55
C ASN A 226 -3.20 -12.02 -4.70
N LEU A 227 -4.00 -13.09 -4.81
CA LEU A 227 -3.95 -14.03 -5.93
C LEU A 227 -4.29 -13.36 -7.25
N GLU A 228 -5.28 -12.46 -7.27
CA GLU A 228 -5.61 -11.69 -8.47
C GLU A 228 -4.47 -10.75 -8.88
N ALA A 229 -3.84 -10.06 -7.92
CA ALA A 229 -2.65 -9.24 -8.19
C ALA A 229 -1.54 -10.08 -8.82
N MET A 230 -1.26 -11.27 -8.27
CA MET A 230 -0.26 -12.19 -8.81
C MET A 230 -0.59 -12.63 -10.25
N ARG A 231 -1.87 -12.98 -10.51
CA ARG A 231 -2.34 -13.32 -11.86
C ARG A 231 -2.10 -12.19 -12.85
N LEU A 232 -2.42 -10.95 -12.47
CA LEU A 232 -2.21 -9.76 -13.32
C LEU A 232 -0.72 -9.49 -13.56
N ILE A 233 0.14 -9.70 -12.57
CA ILE A 233 1.60 -9.57 -12.71
C ILE A 233 2.14 -10.58 -13.73
N ALA A 234 1.70 -11.84 -13.65
CA ALA A 234 2.07 -12.87 -14.61
C ALA A 234 1.63 -12.51 -16.03
N GLU A 235 0.40 -12.01 -16.18
CA GLU A 235 -0.14 -11.55 -17.46
C GLU A 235 0.64 -10.36 -18.02
N LEU A 236 0.97 -9.38 -17.20
CA LEU A 236 1.79 -8.22 -17.60
C LEU A 236 3.16 -8.66 -18.08
N ARG A 237 3.81 -9.60 -17.40
CA ARG A 237 5.10 -10.11 -17.77
C ARG A 237 5.06 -10.85 -19.13
N LYS A 238 4.02 -11.64 -19.34
CA LYS A 238 3.77 -12.34 -20.61
C LYS A 238 3.51 -11.36 -21.77
N THR A 239 2.76 -10.28 -21.54
CA THR A 239 2.35 -9.33 -22.59
C THR A 239 3.41 -8.30 -22.93
N THR A 240 4.29 -7.93 -21.97
CA THR A 240 5.35 -6.91 -22.18
C THR A 240 6.61 -7.46 -22.84
N GLY A 241 6.62 -8.74 -23.24
CA GLY A 241 7.72 -9.32 -24.00
C GLY A 241 8.90 -9.71 -23.11
N GLN A 242 8.70 -10.69 -22.24
CA GLN A 242 9.81 -11.38 -21.58
C GLN A 242 10.81 -11.86 -22.66
N LYS A 243 12.06 -11.45 -22.54
CA LYS A 243 13.11 -11.95 -23.45
C LYS A 243 13.25 -13.45 -23.24
N ALA A 244 13.48 -14.21 -24.30
CA ALA A 244 13.50 -15.67 -24.30
C ALA A 244 14.46 -16.33 -23.25
N ASN A 245 15.35 -15.56 -22.62
CA ASN A 245 16.31 -16.01 -21.59
C ASN A 245 16.17 -15.24 -20.26
N GLU A 246 15.10 -14.50 -20.05
CA GLU A 246 14.91 -13.76 -18.80
C GLU A 246 14.40 -14.69 -17.72
N LYS A 247 15.05 -14.67 -16.54
CA LYS A 247 14.63 -15.47 -15.38
C LYS A 247 13.20 -15.10 -14.94
N PRO A 248 12.42 -16.07 -14.43
CA PRO A 248 11.15 -15.77 -13.78
C PRO A 248 11.29 -14.70 -12.70
N LEU A 249 10.27 -13.86 -12.55
CA LEU A 249 10.24 -12.80 -11.54
C LEU A 249 10.00 -13.41 -10.15
N PRO A 250 10.88 -13.21 -9.16
CA PRO A 250 10.62 -13.63 -7.80
C PRO A 250 9.43 -12.86 -7.22
N VAL A 251 8.39 -13.59 -6.83
CA VAL A 251 7.19 -13.02 -6.20
C VAL A 251 6.91 -13.75 -4.90
N ALA A 252 7.09 -13.07 -3.77
CA ALA A 252 6.69 -13.56 -2.47
C ALA A 252 5.28 -13.05 -2.13
N MET A 253 4.37 -13.97 -1.78
CA MET A 253 2.99 -13.62 -1.45
C MET A 253 2.59 -14.18 -0.09
N GLN A 254 2.09 -13.28 0.75
CA GLN A 254 1.54 -13.63 2.04
C GLN A 254 0.10 -14.10 1.91
N PHE A 255 -0.19 -15.23 2.53
CA PHE A 255 -1.53 -15.70 2.82
C PHE A 255 -1.91 -15.32 4.26
N GLU A 256 -3.09 -14.77 4.41
CA GLU A 256 -3.62 -14.40 5.72
C GLU A 256 -4.18 -15.63 6.45
N TYR A 257 -4.90 -16.48 5.73
CA TYR A 257 -5.54 -17.65 6.30
C TYR A 257 -4.78 -18.93 5.96
N GLN A 258 -4.45 -19.71 6.99
CA GLN A 258 -3.77 -20.99 6.80
C GLN A 258 -4.57 -21.97 5.95
N THR A 259 -5.91 -21.94 6.05
CA THR A 259 -6.80 -22.78 5.23
C THR A 259 -6.68 -22.45 3.74
N THR A 260 -6.64 -21.17 3.38
CA THR A 260 -6.44 -20.73 2.00
C THR A 260 -5.05 -21.11 1.50
N PHE A 261 -4.04 -20.96 2.36
CA PHE A 261 -2.66 -21.34 2.05
C PHE A 261 -2.55 -22.86 1.80
N SER A 262 -3.13 -23.68 2.68
CA SER A 262 -3.15 -25.13 2.52
C SER A 262 -3.91 -25.58 1.26
N ALA A 263 -5.07 -24.98 0.98
CA ALA A 263 -5.82 -25.24 -0.24
C ALA A 263 -5.01 -24.87 -1.50
N PHE A 264 -4.28 -23.75 -1.45
CA PHE A 264 -3.42 -23.33 -2.55
C PHE A 264 -2.26 -24.31 -2.78
N GLN A 265 -1.63 -24.83 -1.73
CA GLN A 265 -0.53 -25.80 -1.83
C GLN A 265 -0.96 -27.13 -2.52
N VAL A 266 -2.22 -27.54 -2.34
CA VAL A 266 -2.77 -28.77 -2.96
C VAL A 266 -3.12 -28.53 -4.42
N THR A 267 -3.41 -27.30 -4.83
CA THR A 267 -3.77 -26.95 -6.21
C THR A 267 -2.54 -26.51 -7.00
N ASP A 268 -2.34 -27.02 -8.22
CA ASP A 268 -1.21 -26.60 -9.10
C ASP A 268 -1.50 -25.27 -9.81
N LEU A 269 -2.12 -24.30 -9.11
CA LEU A 269 -2.35 -22.97 -9.66
C LEU A 269 -1.06 -22.24 -10.02
N ALA A 270 -0.02 -22.43 -9.20
CA ALA A 270 1.30 -21.82 -9.44
C ALA A 270 1.97 -22.36 -10.71
N GLY A 271 1.67 -23.61 -11.10
CA GLY A 271 2.25 -24.22 -12.30
C GLY A 271 1.93 -23.47 -13.59
N GLN A 272 0.79 -22.78 -13.64
CA GLN A 272 0.37 -22.00 -14.80
C GLN A 272 1.25 -20.78 -15.06
N TRP A 273 2.00 -20.30 -14.05
CA TRP A 273 2.79 -19.05 -14.11
C TRP A 273 4.31 -19.27 -14.00
N ARG A 274 4.77 -20.53 -13.91
CA ARG A 274 6.19 -20.87 -13.66
C ARG A 274 7.18 -20.26 -14.65
N GLU A 275 6.76 -20.02 -15.87
CA GLU A 275 7.61 -19.37 -16.87
C GLU A 275 7.80 -17.88 -16.59
N GLN A 276 6.81 -17.22 -16.01
CA GLN A 276 6.78 -15.78 -15.77
C GLN A 276 7.20 -15.40 -14.36
N ILE A 277 6.83 -16.24 -13.38
CA ILE A 277 6.94 -15.96 -11.94
C ILE A 277 7.62 -17.13 -11.24
N ASP A 278 8.62 -16.82 -10.40
CA ASP A 278 9.17 -17.70 -9.39
C ASP A 278 8.44 -17.38 -8.08
N PHE A 279 7.53 -18.27 -7.68
CA PHE A 279 6.51 -17.97 -6.68
C PHE A 279 6.87 -18.54 -5.32
N TYR A 280 6.90 -17.66 -4.30
CA TYR A 280 7.19 -17.97 -2.90
C TYR A 280 5.97 -17.67 -2.00
N PRO A 281 5.01 -18.59 -1.88
CA PRO A 281 3.86 -18.42 -0.99
C PRO A 281 4.30 -18.68 0.46
N PHE A 282 3.79 -17.87 1.39
CA PHE A 282 4.02 -18.09 2.82
C PHE A 282 2.83 -17.61 3.66
N ASN A 283 2.65 -18.24 4.83
CA ASN A 283 1.80 -17.73 5.89
C ASN A 283 2.69 -17.21 7.01
N PHE A 284 2.49 -15.95 7.40
CA PHE A 284 3.34 -15.30 8.40
C PHE A 284 3.25 -16.00 9.77
N TYR A 285 2.03 -16.28 10.22
CA TYR A 285 1.79 -16.87 11.53
C TYR A 285 2.39 -18.28 11.64
N GLU A 286 2.23 -19.09 10.59
CA GLU A 286 2.83 -20.42 10.51
C GLU A 286 4.37 -20.37 10.51
N SER A 287 4.94 -19.45 9.74
CA SER A 287 6.38 -19.26 9.66
C SER A 287 6.98 -18.85 11.01
N TRP A 288 6.29 -17.97 11.73
CA TRP A 288 6.70 -17.57 13.08
C TRP A 288 6.52 -18.69 14.11
N ALA A 289 5.41 -19.42 14.08
CA ALA A 289 5.19 -20.57 14.95
C ALA A 289 6.30 -21.61 14.79
N LYS A 290 6.66 -21.93 13.54
CA LYS A 290 7.81 -22.80 13.23
C LYS A 290 9.11 -22.26 13.80
N LYS A 291 9.38 -20.97 13.59
CA LYS A 291 10.61 -20.35 14.10
C LYS A 291 10.70 -20.42 15.61
N VAL A 292 9.65 -20.08 16.33
CA VAL A 292 9.61 -20.08 17.80
C VAL A 292 9.79 -21.50 18.36
N LEU A 293 9.11 -22.50 17.81
CA LEU A 293 9.12 -23.86 18.33
C LEU A 293 10.36 -24.68 17.92
N VAL A 294 11.06 -24.29 16.85
CA VAL A 294 12.24 -25.02 16.34
C VAL A 294 13.55 -24.32 16.66
N SER A 295 13.54 -22.98 16.80
CA SER A 295 14.78 -22.25 17.09
C SER A 295 15.21 -22.43 18.54
N HIS A 296 16.49 -22.74 18.73
CA HIS A 296 17.09 -22.91 20.05
C HIS A 296 17.92 -21.70 20.49
N CYS A 297 18.07 -20.72 19.64
CA CYS A 297 18.85 -19.52 19.92
C CYS A 297 18.36 -18.34 19.10
N TYR A 298 18.67 -17.16 19.58
CA TYR A 298 18.53 -15.90 18.82
C TYR A 298 19.77 -15.03 19.04
N THR A 299 19.99 -14.08 18.14
CA THR A 299 21.09 -13.11 18.25
C THR A 299 20.53 -11.78 18.73
N HIS A 300 21.09 -11.25 19.81
CA HIS A 300 20.80 -9.92 20.33
C HIS A 300 22.12 -9.19 20.57
N ASP A 301 22.28 -7.98 20.03
CA ASP A 301 23.48 -7.15 20.13
C ASP A 301 24.79 -7.90 19.77
N ASN A 302 24.75 -8.72 18.70
CA ASN A 302 25.82 -9.61 18.24
C ASN A 302 26.19 -10.75 19.22
N GLU A 303 25.45 -10.92 20.29
CA GLU A 303 25.60 -12.07 21.19
C GLU A 303 24.55 -13.13 20.86
N ARG A 304 24.99 -14.39 20.81
CA ARG A 304 24.11 -15.53 20.65
C ARG A 304 23.55 -15.94 22.02
N ILE A 305 22.23 -15.86 22.17
CA ILE A 305 21.52 -16.30 23.35
C ILE A 305 20.85 -17.64 23.05
N ASP A 306 21.27 -18.70 23.74
CA ASP A 306 20.66 -20.01 23.63
C ASP A 306 19.51 -20.15 24.65
N TYR A 307 18.36 -20.61 24.19
CA TYR A 307 17.25 -21.02 25.03
C TYR A 307 16.86 -22.46 24.70
N PRO A 308 17.27 -23.41 25.54
CA PRO A 308 16.96 -24.79 25.28
C PRO A 308 15.49 -25.09 25.49
N LEU A 309 14.90 -25.85 24.56
CA LEU A 309 13.59 -26.44 24.78
C LEU A 309 13.67 -27.52 25.84
N LEU A 310 12.59 -27.73 26.58
CA LEU A 310 12.45 -28.81 27.58
C LEU A 310 13.56 -28.81 28.63
N ASP A 311 14.01 -27.66 29.07
CA ASP A 311 15.05 -27.51 30.09
C ASP A 311 16.32 -28.35 29.81
N ARG A 312 16.62 -28.58 28.53
CA ARG A 312 17.75 -29.38 28.01
C ARG A 312 17.64 -30.91 28.23
N GLU A 313 16.52 -31.37 28.75
CA GLU A 313 16.32 -32.82 28.93
C GLU A 313 15.46 -33.38 27.77
N ALA A 314 15.92 -34.49 27.22
CA ALA A 314 15.19 -35.21 26.18
C ALA A 314 14.09 -36.08 26.82
N ILE A 315 12.88 -36.02 26.27
CA ILE A 315 11.81 -36.93 26.65
C ILE A 315 12.03 -38.25 25.87
N THR A 316 12.47 -39.27 26.61
CA THR A 316 12.72 -40.62 26.08
C THR A 316 11.53 -41.53 26.39
N TYR A 317 11.54 -42.76 25.89
CA TYR A 317 10.53 -43.77 26.14
C TYR A 317 10.26 -44.01 27.65
N ASP A 318 11.31 -43.93 28.49
CA ASP A 318 11.23 -44.18 29.93
C ASP A 318 10.96 -42.88 30.74
N SER A 319 10.90 -41.73 30.12
CA SER A 319 10.67 -40.46 30.82
C SER A 319 9.26 -40.36 31.42
N ASP A 320 9.19 -39.88 32.65
CA ASP A 320 7.90 -39.57 33.30
C ASP A 320 7.39 -38.14 33.06
N MET A 321 8.17 -37.33 32.36
CA MET A 321 7.85 -35.96 32.02
C MET A 321 6.87 -35.87 30.85
N THR A 322 6.06 -34.83 30.85
CA THR A 322 5.18 -34.45 29.73
C THR A 322 5.36 -32.96 29.40
N VAL A 323 5.04 -32.58 28.18
CA VAL A 323 5.08 -31.19 27.77
C VAL A 323 3.71 -30.54 27.99
N HIS A 324 3.72 -29.38 28.60
CA HIS A 324 2.54 -28.53 28.72
C HIS A 324 2.84 -27.16 28.10
N LEU A 325 2.24 -26.87 26.93
CA LEU A 325 2.33 -25.57 26.28
C LEU A 325 1.12 -24.72 26.62
N ILE A 326 1.33 -23.56 27.22
CA ILE A 326 0.28 -22.61 27.57
C ILE A 326 0.36 -21.42 26.61
N ILE A 327 -0.75 -21.12 25.93
CA ILE A 327 -0.88 -20.04 24.94
C ILE A 327 -1.89 -19.04 25.47
N LEU A 328 -1.45 -17.80 25.72
CA LEU A 328 -2.32 -16.72 26.17
C LEU A 328 -2.94 -16.02 24.95
N GLY A 329 -4.25 -16.18 24.77
CA GLY A 329 -5.04 -15.65 23.67
C GLY A 329 -5.16 -16.59 22.47
N MET A 330 -6.36 -16.72 21.94
CA MET A 330 -6.66 -17.48 20.72
C MET A 330 -6.60 -16.62 19.45
N SER A 331 -5.63 -15.69 19.42
CA SER A 331 -5.32 -14.92 18.21
C SER A 331 -4.84 -15.83 17.07
N ARG A 332 -4.75 -15.29 15.85
CA ARG A 332 -4.18 -16.05 14.70
C ARG A 332 -2.81 -16.64 15.00
N MET A 333 -1.98 -15.89 15.74
CA MET A 333 -0.66 -16.38 16.17
C MET A 333 -0.81 -17.52 17.19
N GLY A 334 -1.67 -17.37 18.18
CA GLY A 334 -1.93 -18.42 19.18
C GLY A 334 -2.43 -19.69 18.52
N VAL A 335 -3.40 -19.61 17.63
CA VAL A 335 -3.92 -20.76 16.87
C VAL A 335 -2.82 -21.40 16.01
N ALA A 336 -2.00 -20.61 15.31
CA ALA A 336 -0.87 -21.15 14.54
C ALA A 336 0.16 -21.85 15.43
N MET A 337 0.48 -21.27 16.59
CA MET A 337 1.38 -21.87 17.59
C MET A 337 0.84 -23.21 18.08
N GLY A 338 -0.42 -23.28 18.49
CA GLY A 338 -1.03 -24.52 18.97
C GLY A 338 -1.16 -25.59 17.88
N THR A 339 -1.55 -25.20 16.67
CA THR A 339 -1.61 -26.12 15.53
C THR A 339 -0.24 -26.68 15.19
N PHE A 340 0.78 -25.82 15.13
CA PHE A 340 2.13 -26.28 14.81
C PHE A 340 2.74 -27.11 15.94
N ALA A 341 2.47 -26.75 17.19
CA ALA A 341 2.86 -27.53 18.35
C ALA A 341 2.27 -28.96 18.32
N ALA A 342 0.99 -29.07 17.95
CA ALA A 342 0.32 -30.38 17.80
C ALA A 342 0.96 -31.26 16.72
N HIS A 343 1.56 -30.63 15.68
CA HIS A 343 2.29 -31.37 14.63
C HIS A 343 3.74 -31.71 14.98
N LEU A 344 4.31 -31.05 15.98
CA LEU A 344 5.74 -31.16 16.30
C LEU A 344 6.01 -31.93 17.59
N LEU A 345 5.19 -31.72 18.62
CA LEU A 345 5.47 -32.17 20.00
C LEU A 345 4.95 -33.57 20.27
N HIS A 346 5.52 -34.55 19.60
CA HIS A 346 5.24 -35.98 19.77
C HIS A 346 6.43 -36.65 20.51
N PHE A 347 6.13 -37.36 21.59
CA PHE A 347 7.18 -37.96 22.42
C PHE A 347 6.99 -39.47 22.61
N PRO A 348 8.08 -40.26 22.67
CA PRO A 348 8.02 -41.72 22.67
C PRO A 348 7.44 -42.30 23.95
N ASN A 349 7.44 -41.61 25.08
CA ASN A 349 6.86 -42.06 26.34
C ASN A 349 5.35 -42.29 26.30
N PHE A 350 4.63 -41.67 25.38
CA PHE A 350 3.23 -41.95 25.11
C PHE A 350 3.00 -43.41 24.72
N CYS A 351 3.90 -44.03 23.97
CA CYS A 351 3.80 -45.43 23.59
C CYS A 351 3.86 -46.38 24.79
N ARG A 352 4.51 -45.97 25.90
CA ARG A 352 4.53 -46.71 27.15
C ARG A 352 3.30 -46.44 28.03
N ASP A 353 2.89 -45.19 28.12
CA ASP A 353 1.78 -44.76 28.93
C ASP A 353 0.95 -43.68 28.17
N HIS A 354 -0.24 -44.04 27.74
CA HIS A 354 -1.14 -43.18 26.98
C HIS A 354 -1.65 -41.94 27.75
N ASN A 355 -1.36 -41.86 29.07
CA ASN A 355 -1.62 -40.65 29.87
C ASN A 355 -0.51 -39.60 29.71
N LYS A 356 0.64 -39.96 29.08
CA LYS A 356 1.78 -39.05 28.86
C LYS A 356 1.61 -38.25 27.59
N LYS A 357 0.48 -37.51 27.51
CA LYS A 357 0.19 -36.64 26.35
C LYS A 357 0.85 -35.28 26.48
N THR A 358 1.18 -34.71 25.33
CA THR A 358 1.46 -33.28 25.24
C THR A 358 0.17 -32.51 25.40
N ARG A 359 0.12 -31.56 26.36
CA ARG A 359 -1.05 -30.74 26.59
C ARG A 359 -0.82 -29.34 26.03
N ILE A 360 -1.79 -28.85 25.23
CA ILE A 360 -1.79 -27.50 24.66
C ILE A 360 -3.00 -26.76 25.23
N THR A 361 -2.74 -25.81 26.14
CA THR A 361 -3.78 -25.05 26.81
C THR A 361 -3.87 -23.65 26.19
N PHE A 362 -5.06 -23.28 25.72
CA PHE A 362 -5.40 -21.93 25.33
C PHE A 362 -6.15 -21.23 26.47
N VAL A 363 -5.69 -20.04 26.82
CA VAL A 363 -6.34 -19.17 27.81
C VAL A 363 -6.87 -17.93 27.11
N ASP A 364 -8.21 -17.77 27.03
CA ASP A 364 -8.83 -16.64 26.33
C ASP A 364 -10.14 -16.24 27.03
N ALA A 365 -10.42 -14.95 27.11
CA ALA A 365 -11.65 -14.43 27.69
C ALA A 365 -12.93 -14.90 26.97
N ASN A 366 -12.83 -15.36 25.71
CA ASN A 366 -13.92 -15.91 24.90
C ASN A 366 -13.60 -17.33 24.45
N ALA A 367 -12.98 -18.14 25.30
CA ALA A 367 -12.48 -19.46 24.98
C ALA A 367 -13.53 -20.40 24.36
N ASP A 368 -14.79 -20.32 24.83
CA ASP A 368 -15.93 -21.09 24.31
C ASP A 368 -16.13 -20.86 22.80
N ARG A 369 -16.26 -19.60 22.41
CA ARG A 369 -16.51 -19.20 21.03
C ARG A 369 -15.29 -19.45 20.14
N GLU A 370 -14.11 -19.09 20.60
CA GLU A 370 -12.87 -19.26 19.83
C GLU A 370 -12.50 -20.75 19.66
N MET A 371 -12.79 -21.57 20.67
CA MET A 371 -12.70 -23.05 20.60
C MET A 371 -13.58 -23.59 19.46
N ASP A 372 -14.84 -23.16 19.39
CA ASP A 372 -15.75 -23.61 18.34
C ASP A 372 -15.25 -23.23 16.94
N PHE A 373 -14.75 -22.00 16.76
CA PHE A 373 -14.13 -21.58 15.51
C PHE A 373 -12.88 -22.42 15.18
N PHE A 374 -12.03 -22.67 16.14
CA PHE A 374 -10.83 -23.46 15.95
C PHE A 374 -11.16 -24.90 15.57
N ARG A 375 -12.05 -25.55 16.28
CA ARG A 375 -12.50 -26.93 16.01
C ARG A 375 -13.13 -27.07 14.63
N ASN A 376 -14.01 -26.14 14.25
CA ASN A 376 -14.65 -26.15 12.94
C ASN A 376 -13.62 -25.96 11.80
N ARG A 377 -12.61 -25.13 12.02
CA ARG A 377 -11.55 -24.87 11.02
C ARG A 377 -10.60 -26.04 10.86
N TYR A 378 -10.23 -26.69 11.95
CA TYR A 378 -9.25 -27.80 11.99
C TYR A 378 -9.94 -29.11 12.36
N ARG A 379 -11.09 -29.37 11.75
CA ARG A 379 -11.92 -30.51 12.06
C ARG A 379 -11.16 -31.84 12.09
N GLY A 380 -10.31 -32.11 11.11
CA GLY A 380 -9.51 -33.34 11.05
C GLY A 380 -8.58 -33.54 12.26
N LEU A 381 -8.05 -32.46 12.84
CA LEU A 381 -7.24 -32.53 14.06
C LEU A 381 -8.08 -32.97 15.26
N PHE A 382 -9.30 -32.42 15.41
CA PHE A 382 -10.20 -32.72 16.50
C PHE A 382 -11.01 -34.01 16.31
N GLU A 383 -10.96 -34.62 15.12
CA GLU A 383 -11.48 -35.96 14.91
C GLU A 383 -10.63 -37.03 15.61
N ILE A 384 -9.32 -36.78 15.78
CA ILE A 384 -8.38 -37.73 16.37
C ILE A 384 -7.79 -37.32 17.74
N SER A 385 -7.99 -36.08 18.17
CA SER A 385 -7.50 -35.56 19.46
C SER A 385 -8.65 -35.29 20.44
N SER A 386 -8.38 -35.41 21.73
CA SER A 386 -9.30 -34.98 22.78
C SER A 386 -9.19 -33.48 23.02
N ALA A 387 -10.31 -32.87 23.41
CA ALA A 387 -10.34 -31.48 23.87
C ALA A 387 -11.08 -31.38 25.22
N LEU A 388 -10.60 -30.46 26.04
CA LEU A 388 -11.15 -30.18 27.37
C LEU A 388 -11.48 -28.68 27.42
N TYR A 389 -12.72 -28.35 27.80
CA TYR A 389 -13.11 -26.97 28.04
C TYR A 389 -13.34 -26.75 29.52
N LYS A 390 -12.81 -25.64 30.09
CA LYS A 390 -13.00 -25.25 31.48
C LYS A 390 -13.37 -23.78 31.58
N ASP A 391 -14.46 -23.51 32.21
CA ASP A 391 -14.93 -22.14 32.48
C ASP A 391 -14.77 -21.81 33.97
N TYR A 392 -13.78 -20.96 34.28
CA TYR A 392 -13.47 -20.47 35.61
C TYR A 392 -14.18 -19.15 35.95
N SER A 393 -14.96 -18.58 35.03
CA SER A 393 -15.69 -17.34 35.24
C SER A 393 -16.93 -17.53 36.15
N LYS A 394 -17.37 -18.79 36.33
CA LYS A 394 -18.52 -19.16 37.14
C LYS A 394 -18.09 -19.60 38.53
N GLU A 395 -18.99 -19.48 39.55
CA GLU A 395 -18.73 -19.94 40.91
C GLU A 395 -18.41 -21.42 40.98
N ASP A 396 -19.13 -22.24 40.17
CA ASP A 396 -18.80 -23.64 39.94
C ASP A 396 -18.08 -23.77 38.59
N VAL A 397 -16.87 -24.34 38.61
CA VAL A 397 -16.09 -24.59 37.41
C VAL A 397 -16.86 -25.55 36.51
N VAL A 398 -17.22 -25.10 35.32
CA VAL A 398 -17.82 -25.94 34.30
C VAL A 398 -16.70 -26.64 33.53
N GLU A 399 -16.74 -27.97 33.52
CA GLU A 399 -15.78 -28.79 32.81
C GLU A 399 -16.51 -29.64 31.77
N GLU A 400 -16.09 -29.56 30.50
CA GLU A 400 -16.64 -30.33 29.41
C GLU A 400 -15.51 -31.06 28.70
N VAL A 401 -15.59 -32.40 28.67
CA VAL A 401 -14.65 -33.26 27.93
C VAL A 401 -15.26 -33.58 26.56
N ILE A 402 -14.51 -33.24 25.52
CA ILE A 402 -14.89 -33.48 24.14
C ILE A 402 -14.00 -34.60 23.59
N PRO A 403 -14.54 -35.82 23.50
CA PRO A 403 -13.79 -36.97 23.00
C PRO A 403 -13.53 -36.85 21.49
N PRO A 404 -12.49 -37.51 20.95
CA PRO A 404 -12.29 -37.63 19.53
C PRO A 404 -13.50 -38.39 18.88
N SER A 405 -13.80 -38.02 17.65
CA SER A 405 -14.89 -38.65 16.91
C SER A 405 -14.47 -39.90 16.16
N TYR A 406 -13.17 -40.10 15.98
CA TYR A 406 -12.59 -41.27 15.32
C TYR A 406 -11.83 -42.13 16.35
N PHE A 407 -12.17 -43.45 16.38
CA PHE A 407 -11.54 -44.42 17.29
C PHE A 407 -10.92 -45.57 16.50
N SER A 408 -9.81 -46.07 17.00
CA SER A 408 -9.13 -47.27 16.51
C SER A 408 -9.24 -48.38 17.56
N GLY A 409 -10.27 -49.19 17.45
CA GLY A 409 -10.42 -50.31 18.35
C GLY A 409 -10.75 -49.90 19.79
N LYS A 410 -9.90 -50.32 20.76
CA LYS A 410 -10.12 -50.03 22.20
C LYS A 410 -9.52 -48.71 22.65
N ASP A 411 -8.60 -48.13 21.87
CA ASP A 411 -7.93 -46.91 22.18
C ASP A 411 -8.74 -45.73 21.60
N ALA A 412 -9.06 -44.76 22.46
CA ALA A 412 -10.00 -43.70 22.13
C ALA A 412 -9.38 -42.59 21.32
N ASP A 413 -8.07 -42.52 21.16
CA ASP A 413 -7.38 -41.50 20.38
C ASP A 413 -6.05 -42.00 19.79
N PHE A 414 -5.65 -41.40 18.69
CA PHE A 414 -4.43 -41.69 17.97
C PHE A 414 -3.36 -40.63 18.21
N LEU A 415 -3.75 -39.50 18.72
CA LEU A 415 -2.85 -38.39 18.89
C LEU A 415 -2.41 -38.32 20.35
N ASP A 416 -1.11 -38.25 20.54
CA ASP A 416 -0.46 -38.04 21.84
C ASP A 416 -0.49 -36.56 22.27
N VAL A 417 -1.43 -35.81 21.74
CA VAL A 417 -1.68 -34.39 22.05
C VAL A 417 -3.12 -34.20 22.48
N GLU A 418 -3.34 -33.46 23.55
CA GLU A 418 -4.65 -33.02 23.98
C GLU A 418 -4.75 -31.48 24.02
N PHE A 419 -5.90 -30.95 23.67
CA PHE A 419 -6.17 -29.54 23.74
C PHE A 419 -6.98 -29.20 25.01
N GLU A 420 -6.65 -28.08 25.64
CA GLU A 420 -7.42 -27.54 26.74
C GLU A 420 -7.75 -26.07 26.44
N PHE A 421 -8.98 -25.67 26.72
CA PHE A 421 -9.48 -24.32 26.52
C PHE A 421 -10.01 -23.78 27.85
N ILE A 422 -9.48 -22.60 28.28
CA ILE A 422 -9.77 -22.00 29.56
C ILE A 422 -10.19 -20.54 29.37
#